data_d42756a3c743b85cd4b32915ac1c21b2
#
_entry.id   d42756a3c743b85cd4b32915ac1c21b2
#
_cell.length_a   1.000
_cell.length_b   1.000
_cell.length_c   1.000
_cell.angle_alpha   90.00
_cell.angle_beta   90.00
_cell.angle_gamma   90.00
#
_symmetry.space_group_name_H-M   'P 1'
#
loop_
_entity.id
_entity.type
_entity.pdbx_description
1 polymer ?
#
loop_
_entity_poly.entity_id
_entity_poly.type
_entity_poly.pdbx_seq_one_letter_code
_entity_poly.pdbx_strand_id
1 'polypeptide(L)'
;MNLFEHYYLTKDRILDILKNDGIIVFDTSALLDLYYYSEDSRNKIFKNVFPYFANRLWLPAQVYFEFLKNKDTVAAKPEKTYMALLDKDNRDMGYVPKLVSTVTKFEKDTKELEGILTTLKEITVREDKHPFLEQEIFEPIDQAVDILKEQMEAFSAKVEDFQIDTTQRINDKILDLSSQGDEIQNQIEEKFTIGEELTYEQMTQISVDGRRRYEEKIPPGYMDQEDKTGLQKYGDLFVWMEILNHASECGKDVILITNDVKEDWVDKKFDRKPRFELLKEFRSTTQKNFWMCNMKDFLYLANEVIDEKNRIPEKVMEDVDEVSNQLPEESDDDAVIRGMVSEWMDTEAAVIIDRLLPVDSNWKVFGNNRIYNGIDYRGEEWIVLAHLVEKFDYASILHALTNLREIKRDYDQLGKEYYYSQLIIFKDKASADKFMKKVKGNAKLSSMFSNVYVQNTVLYMMRGRLFFVDANHAMG
;
A
#
# COMPACT_ATOMS: atom_id res chain seq x y z
N MET A 1 -40.79 2.81 7.73
CA MET A 1 -39.66 1.88 7.61
C MET A 1 -39.23 1.89 6.17
N ASN A 2 -38.04 2.41 5.90
CA ASN A 2 -37.49 2.42 4.54
C ASN A 2 -37.18 0.98 4.14
N LEU A 3 -37.42 0.60 2.87
CA LEU A 3 -37.18 -0.76 2.37
C LEU A 3 -35.71 -1.20 2.62
N PHE A 4 -34.81 -0.29 2.54
CA PHE A 4 -33.38 -0.53 2.82
C PHE A 4 -33.11 -0.89 4.29
N GLU A 5 -33.76 -0.23 5.24
CA GLU A 5 -33.60 -0.50 6.68
C GLU A 5 -34.03 -1.93 7.06
N HIS A 6 -34.84 -2.56 6.24
CA HIS A 6 -35.31 -3.93 6.47
C HIS A 6 -34.20 -4.98 6.20
N TYR A 7 -33.21 -4.67 5.36
CA TYR A 7 -32.12 -5.59 4.97
C TYR A 7 -30.83 -5.35 5.77
N TYR A 8 -30.56 -4.13 6.22
CA TYR A 8 -29.39 -3.82 7.01
C TYR A 8 -29.59 -4.25 8.47
N LEU A 9 -28.62 -5.04 8.97
CA LEU A 9 -28.68 -5.53 10.35
C LEU A 9 -28.28 -4.41 11.32
N THR A 10 -28.96 -4.36 12.47
CA THR A 10 -28.53 -3.56 13.62
C THR A 10 -27.36 -4.26 14.32
N LYS A 11 -26.57 -3.50 15.09
CA LYS A 11 -25.47 -4.05 15.90
C LYS A 11 -25.98 -5.18 16.82
N ASP A 12 -27.10 -4.99 17.49
CA ASP A 12 -27.69 -6.01 18.38
C ASP A 12 -27.99 -7.30 17.63
N ARG A 13 -28.47 -7.21 16.37
CA ARG A 13 -28.76 -8.41 15.57
C ARG A 13 -27.46 -9.09 15.12
N ILE A 14 -26.42 -8.35 14.80
CA ILE A 14 -25.09 -8.91 14.47
C ILE A 14 -24.52 -9.63 15.70
N LEU A 15 -24.57 -9.00 16.87
CA LEU A 15 -24.16 -9.64 18.13
C LEU A 15 -24.95 -10.89 18.45
N ASP A 16 -26.27 -10.91 18.17
CA ASP A 16 -27.11 -12.07 18.34
C ASP A 16 -26.67 -13.24 17.42
N ILE A 17 -26.33 -12.96 16.16
CA ILE A 17 -25.76 -13.94 15.23
C ILE A 17 -24.43 -14.49 15.75
N LEU A 18 -23.55 -13.62 16.27
CA LEU A 18 -22.27 -14.03 16.83
C LEU A 18 -22.40 -14.84 18.13
N LYS A 19 -23.40 -14.55 18.97
CA LYS A 19 -23.62 -15.27 20.21
C LYS A 19 -24.21 -16.66 20.00
N ASN A 20 -25.08 -16.80 18.99
CA ASN A 20 -25.83 -18.04 18.78
C ASN A 20 -25.09 -18.97 17.80
N ASP A 21 -25.66 -19.23 16.63
CA ASP A 21 -25.26 -20.30 15.74
C ASP A 21 -24.86 -19.80 14.32
N GLY A 22 -24.67 -18.49 14.13
CA GLY A 22 -24.27 -17.93 12.86
C GLY A 22 -22.92 -18.47 12.40
N ILE A 23 -22.80 -18.74 11.10
CA ILE A 23 -21.55 -19.17 10.46
C ILE A 23 -20.66 -17.93 10.26
N ILE A 24 -19.37 -18.07 10.57
CA ILE A 24 -18.36 -17.06 10.36
C ILE A 24 -17.47 -17.54 9.23
N VAL A 25 -17.50 -16.80 8.13
CA VAL A 25 -16.77 -17.07 6.92
C VAL A 25 -15.63 -16.08 6.81
N PHE A 26 -14.43 -16.56 6.47
CA PHE A 26 -13.31 -15.68 6.17
C PHE A 26 -13.04 -15.69 4.68
N ASP A 27 -12.73 -14.53 4.15
CA ASP A 27 -12.22 -14.34 2.79
C ASP A 27 -10.69 -14.49 2.75
N THR A 28 -10.15 -14.73 1.56
CA THR A 28 -8.71 -14.87 1.30
C THR A 28 -7.93 -13.68 1.83
N SER A 29 -8.41 -12.45 1.63
CA SER A 29 -7.76 -11.23 2.10
C SER A 29 -7.57 -11.22 3.62
N ALA A 30 -8.62 -11.57 4.38
CA ALA A 30 -8.56 -11.60 5.84
C ALA A 30 -7.68 -12.72 6.40
N LEU A 31 -7.54 -13.85 5.68
CA LEU A 31 -6.63 -14.95 6.05
C LEU A 31 -5.17 -14.58 5.77
N LEU A 32 -4.90 -13.97 4.63
CA LEU A 32 -3.55 -13.57 4.25
C LEU A 32 -2.99 -12.46 5.16
N ASP A 33 -3.85 -11.57 5.67
CA ASP A 33 -3.44 -10.52 6.59
C ASP A 33 -2.89 -11.08 7.93
N LEU A 34 -3.22 -12.32 8.29
CA LEU A 34 -2.64 -12.98 9.46
C LEU A 34 -1.10 -13.09 9.39
N TYR A 35 -0.51 -13.09 8.19
CA TYR A 35 0.95 -13.08 8.01
C TYR A 35 1.60 -11.75 8.35
N TYR A 36 0.84 -10.65 8.33
CA TYR A 36 1.34 -9.30 8.63
C TYR A 36 1.15 -8.90 10.10
N TYR A 37 0.25 -9.58 10.83
CA TYR A 37 0.05 -9.31 12.26
C TYR A 37 1.26 -9.74 13.08
N SER A 38 1.53 -9.02 14.16
CA SER A 38 2.56 -9.45 15.12
C SER A 38 2.25 -10.85 15.67
N GLU A 39 3.29 -11.57 16.07
CA GLU A 39 3.13 -12.92 16.66
C GLU A 39 2.20 -12.91 17.89
N ASP A 40 2.32 -11.90 18.76
CA ASP A 40 1.45 -11.73 19.93
C ASP A 40 -0.02 -11.57 19.53
N SER A 41 -0.29 -10.73 18.52
CA SER A 41 -1.65 -10.51 18.00
C SER A 41 -2.23 -11.76 17.37
N ARG A 42 -1.47 -12.45 16.52
CA ARG A 42 -1.89 -13.74 15.94
C ARG A 42 -2.20 -14.77 17.00
N ASN A 43 -1.29 -14.95 17.95
CA ASN A 43 -1.46 -15.90 19.04
C ASN A 43 -2.75 -15.65 19.85
N LYS A 44 -3.07 -14.38 20.11
CA LYS A 44 -4.30 -14.02 20.81
C LYS A 44 -5.56 -14.29 19.99
N ILE A 45 -5.51 -14.01 18.69
CA ILE A 45 -6.64 -14.34 17.79
C ILE A 45 -6.86 -15.85 17.76
N PHE A 46 -5.81 -16.64 17.51
CA PHE A 46 -5.91 -18.11 17.43
C PHE A 46 -6.28 -18.79 18.74
N LYS A 47 -5.82 -18.26 19.88
CA LYS A 47 -6.04 -18.89 21.20
C LYS A 47 -7.29 -18.40 21.93
N ASN A 48 -7.73 -17.17 21.69
CA ASN A 48 -8.81 -16.57 22.45
C ASN A 48 -10.10 -16.39 21.63
N VAL A 49 -9.98 -15.99 20.33
CA VAL A 49 -11.16 -15.69 19.50
C VAL A 49 -11.64 -16.91 18.75
N PHE A 50 -10.79 -17.54 17.96
CA PHE A 50 -11.20 -18.65 17.10
C PHE A 50 -11.77 -19.84 17.88
N PRO A 51 -11.23 -20.26 19.05
CA PRO A 51 -11.82 -21.35 19.81
C PRO A 51 -13.24 -21.07 20.32
N TYR A 52 -13.60 -19.81 20.56
CA TYR A 52 -14.98 -19.44 20.93
C TYR A 52 -15.98 -19.73 19.80
N PHE A 53 -15.51 -19.60 18.55
CA PHE A 53 -16.30 -19.82 17.36
C PHE A 53 -16.04 -21.18 16.67
N ALA A 54 -15.26 -22.07 17.26
CA ALA A 54 -14.64 -23.25 16.64
C ALA A 54 -15.51 -24.04 15.65
N ASN A 55 -16.76 -24.38 16.02
CA ASN A 55 -17.66 -25.17 15.17
C ASN A 55 -18.45 -24.32 14.15
N ARG A 56 -18.14 -23.04 14.04
CA ARG A 56 -18.83 -22.05 13.21
C ARG A 56 -17.90 -21.32 12.25
N LEU A 57 -16.59 -21.59 12.37
CA LEU A 57 -15.59 -21.07 11.43
C LEU A 57 -15.60 -21.96 10.19
N TRP A 58 -15.92 -21.37 9.05
CA TRP A 58 -16.02 -22.09 7.80
C TRP A 58 -15.34 -21.33 6.67
N LEU A 59 -14.67 -22.04 5.78
CA LEU A 59 -14.02 -21.49 4.60
C LEU A 59 -14.64 -22.07 3.34
N PRO A 60 -15.06 -21.25 2.38
CA PRO A 60 -15.29 -21.71 1.03
C PRO A 60 -14.06 -22.43 0.48
N ALA A 61 -14.22 -23.51 -0.27
CA ALA A 61 -13.12 -24.23 -0.87
C ALA A 61 -12.30 -23.32 -1.82
N GLN A 62 -12.97 -22.43 -2.56
CA GLN A 62 -12.31 -21.43 -3.42
C GLN A 62 -11.41 -20.49 -2.61
N VAL A 63 -11.84 -20.02 -1.44
CA VAL A 63 -11.02 -19.18 -0.54
C VAL A 63 -9.78 -19.94 -0.08
N TYR A 64 -9.94 -21.19 0.34
CA TYR A 64 -8.81 -22.01 0.79
C TYR A 64 -7.83 -22.29 -0.34
N PHE A 65 -8.31 -22.56 -1.56
CA PHE A 65 -7.48 -22.69 -2.75
C PHE A 65 -6.69 -21.43 -3.04
N GLU A 66 -7.32 -20.27 -3.02
CA GLU A 66 -6.66 -18.98 -3.23
C GLU A 66 -5.65 -18.66 -2.11
N PHE A 67 -5.98 -18.98 -0.87
CA PHE A 67 -5.07 -18.87 0.26
C PHE A 67 -3.80 -19.70 0.03
N LEU A 68 -3.92 -21.00 -0.30
CA LEU A 68 -2.78 -21.86 -0.57
C LEU A 68 -1.91 -21.36 -1.75
N LYS A 69 -2.55 -20.82 -2.79
CA LYS A 69 -1.86 -20.27 -3.95
C LYS A 69 -1.03 -19.04 -3.61
N ASN A 70 -1.50 -18.19 -2.70
CA ASN A 70 -0.91 -16.89 -2.44
C ASN A 70 -0.07 -16.82 -1.14
N LYS A 71 -0.27 -17.75 -0.19
CA LYS A 71 0.35 -17.71 1.15
C LYS A 71 1.87 -17.57 1.11
N ASP A 72 2.56 -18.32 0.23
CA ASP A 72 4.01 -18.32 0.17
C ASP A 72 4.54 -16.97 -0.33
N THR A 73 3.85 -16.35 -1.28
CA THR A 73 4.17 -15.00 -1.77
C THR A 73 3.99 -13.96 -0.68
N VAL A 74 2.91 -14.06 0.09
CA VAL A 74 2.61 -13.12 1.18
C VAL A 74 3.54 -13.34 2.37
N ALA A 75 3.81 -14.59 2.75
CA ALA A 75 4.74 -14.94 3.83
C ALA A 75 6.18 -14.46 3.55
N ALA A 76 6.59 -14.43 2.28
CA ALA A 76 7.92 -13.95 1.87
C ALA A 76 8.08 -12.42 1.87
N LYS A 77 7.01 -11.63 1.99
CA LYS A 77 7.11 -10.16 1.93
C LYS A 77 7.82 -9.54 3.14
N PRO A 78 7.50 -9.89 4.40
CA PRO A 78 8.26 -9.42 5.55
C PRO A 78 9.75 -9.75 5.43
N GLU A 79 10.08 -10.96 4.95
CA GLU A 79 11.47 -11.37 4.68
C GLU A 79 12.15 -10.45 3.67
N LYS A 80 11.50 -10.18 2.52
CA LYS A 80 12.02 -9.25 1.50
C LYS A 80 12.23 -7.86 2.05
N THR A 81 11.34 -7.38 2.92
CA THR A 81 11.47 -6.07 3.58
C THR A 81 12.71 -6.02 4.47
N TYR A 82 12.96 -7.07 5.26
CA TYR A 82 14.19 -7.17 6.06
C TYR A 82 15.44 -7.25 5.18
N MET A 83 15.41 -8.04 4.11
CA MET A 83 16.53 -8.12 3.15
C MET A 83 16.80 -6.77 2.47
N ALA A 84 15.78 -6.01 2.15
CA ALA A 84 15.92 -4.70 1.52
C ALA A 84 16.71 -3.70 2.38
N LEU A 85 16.67 -3.83 3.72
CA LEU A 85 17.50 -3.00 4.62
C LEU A 85 19.00 -3.23 4.44
N LEU A 86 19.40 -4.43 4.02
CA LEU A 86 20.79 -4.84 3.80
C LEU A 86 21.22 -4.72 2.33
N ASP A 87 20.29 -4.48 1.42
CA ASP A 87 20.57 -4.39 -0.01
C ASP A 87 21.11 -3.00 -0.37
N LYS A 88 22.41 -2.96 -0.77
CA LYS A 88 23.09 -1.71 -1.18
C LYS A 88 22.48 -1.05 -2.42
N ASP A 89 21.82 -1.83 -3.27
CA ASP A 89 21.24 -1.37 -4.52
C ASP A 89 19.78 -0.92 -4.33
N ASN A 90 19.20 -1.23 -3.18
CA ASN A 90 17.87 -0.75 -2.79
C ASN A 90 17.93 0.72 -2.35
N ARG A 91 17.38 1.61 -3.18
CA ARG A 91 17.43 3.06 -2.95
C ARG A 91 16.56 3.52 -1.78
N ASP A 92 15.47 2.82 -1.53
CA ASP A 92 14.44 3.26 -0.57
C ASP A 92 14.69 2.70 0.84
N MET A 93 15.21 1.48 0.96
CA MET A 93 15.40 0.80 2.23
C MET A 93 16.84 0.43 2.57
N GLY A 94 17.78 0.49 1.64
CA GLY A 94 19.19 0.09 1.83
C GLY A 94 19.99 1.05 2.70
N TYR A 95 19.46 1.45 3.85
CA TYR A 95 20.08 2.47 4.71
C TYR A 95 21.29 1.95 5.50
N VAL A 96 21.35 0.65 5.83
CA VAL A 96 22.50 0.08 6.54
C VAL A 96 23.78 0.19 5.69
N PRO A 97 23.84 -0.31 4.45
CA PRO A 97 25.02 -0.12 3.60
C PRO A 97 25.25 1.36 3.22
N LYS A 98 24.22 2.19 3.11
CA LYS A 98 24.38 3.64 2.88
C LYS A 98 25.08 4.31 4.04
N LEU A 99 24.71 3.98 5.29
CA LEU A 99 25.38 4.51 6.48
C LEU A 99 26.88 4.15 6.45
N VAL A 100 27.20 2.87 6.24
CA VAL A 100 28.59 2.39 6.18
C VAL A 100 29.38 3.10 5.08
N SER A 101 28.84 3.17 3.87
CA SER A 101 29.52 3.81 2.74
C SER A 101 29.73 5.31 2.96
N THR A 102 28.79 6.00 3.63
CA THR A 102 28.92 7.42 3.95
C THR A 102 30.03 7.65 4.98
N VAL A 103 30.11 6.80 6.01
CA VAL A 103 31.19 6.87 7.02
C VAL A 103 32.56 6.62 6.37
N THR A 104 32.67 5.58 5.54
CA THR A 104 33.91 5.28 4.79
C THR A 104 34.35 6.44 3.90
N LYS A 105 33.38 7.11 3.25
CA LYS A 105 33.70 8.33 2.47
C LYS A 105 34.23 9.45 3.36
N PHE A 106 33.60 9.67 4.50
CA PHE A 106 34.02 10.71 5.43
C PHE A 106 35.42 10.45 6.00
N GLU A 107 35.77 9.19 6.29
CA GLU A 107 37.14 8.81 6.66
C GLU A 107 38.15 9.14 5.56
N LYS A 108 37.79 8.87 4.30
CA LYS A 108 38.64 9.20 3.16
C LYS A 108 38.84 10.70 3.03
N ASP A 109 37.79 11.49 3.16
CA ASP A 109 37.83 12.96 3.07
C ASP A 109 38.67 13.54 4.22
N THR A 110 38.63 12.96 5.42
CA THR A 110 39.48 13.35 6.57
C THR A 110 40.95 13.09 6.30
N LYS A 111 41.32 11.94 5.72
CA LYS A 111 42.69 11.63 5.30
C LYS A 111 43.19 12.55 4.20
N GLU A 112 42.34 12.93 3.25
CA GLU A 112 42.67 13.89 2.20
C GLU A 112 42.96 15.28 2.79
N LEU A 113 42.16 15.72 3.77
CA LEU A 113 42.35 16.97 4.49
C LEU A 113 43.71 17.00 5.22
N GLU A 114 44.11 15.94 5.91
CA GLU A 114 45.42 15.76 6.56
C GLU A 114 46.55 15.87 5.52
N GLY A 115 46.40 15.23 4.36
CA GLY A 115 47.36 15.31 3.26
C GLY A 115 47.53 16.73 2.72
N ILE A 116 46.44 17.48 2.57
CA ILE A 116 46.47 18.88 2.12
C ILE A 116 47.22 19.75 3.14
N LEU A 117 46.95 19.59 4.44
CA LEU A 117 47.64 20.35 5.49
C LEU A 117 49.13 20.03 5.55
N THR A 118 49.50 18.75 5.41
CA THR A 118 50.89 18.33 5.36
C THR A 118 51.61 18.98 4.19
N THR A 119 51.02 18.93 2.99
CA THR A 119 51.57 19.53 1.79
C THR A 119 51.71 21.05 1.94
N LEU A 120 50.71 21.71 2.53
CA LEU A 120 50.73 23.15 2.76
C LEU A 120 51.90 23.56 3.68
N LYS A 121 52.15 22.81 4.76
CA LYS A 121 53.29 23.02 5.66
C LYS A 121 54.63 22.84 4.94
N GLU A 122 54.77 21.74 4.18
CA GLU A 122 55.99 21.47 3.42
C GLU A 122 56.35 22.60 2.44
N ILE A 123 55.34 23.26 1.87
CA ILE A 123 55.55 24.37 0.93
C ILE A 123 55.82 25.68 1.63
N THR A 124 55.25 25.94 2.80
CA THR A 124 55.21 27.29 3.41
C THR A 124 56.10 27.47 4.64
N VAL A 125 56.39 26.43 5.45
CA VAL A 125 57.14 26.57 6.73
C VAL A 125 58.64 26.81 6.59
N ARG A 126 59.17 26.81 5.39
CA ARG A 126 60.59 27.08 5.15
C ARG A 126 60.82 28.57 4.98
N GLU A 127 61.69 29.16 5.82
CA GLU A 127 61.99 30.58 5.82
C GLU A 127 62.66 31.10 4.52
N ASP A 128 63.28 30.18 3.75
CA ASP A 128 63.88 30.49 2.46
C ASP A 128 62.90 30.48 1.28
N LYS A 129 61.65 30.27 1.55
CA LYS A 129 60.57 30.17 0.52
C LYS A 129 59.52 31.27 0.66
N HIS A 130 58.92 31.62 -0.50
CA HIS A 130 57.73 32.45 -0.55
C HIS A 130 56.56 31.68 -1.17
N PRO A 131 55.36 31.75 -0.57
CA PRO A 131 55.04 32.43 0.71
C PRO A 131 55.62 31.68 1.92
N PHE A 132 56.07 32.41 2.94
CA PHE A 132 56.49 31.86 4.21
C PHE A 132 55.39 32.03 5.25
N LEU A 133 55.12 30.94 5.99
CA LEU A 133 54.17 30.92 7.09
C LEU A 133 54.85 30.29 8.32
N GLU A 134 54.68 30.93 9.46
CA GLU A 134 55.21 30.47 10.76
C GLU A 134 54.50 29.18 11.19
N GLN A 135 55.27 28.24 11.77
CA GLN A 135 54.73 26.92 12.14
C GLN A 135 53.59 27.02 13.16
N GLU A 136 53.66 28.02 14.04
CA GLU A 136 52.65 28.23 15.11
C GLU A 136 51.25 28.48 14.56
N ILE A 137 51.11 28.96 13.33
CA ILE A 137 49.79 29.21 12.71
C ILE A 137 49.05 27.90 12.41
N PHE A 138 49.75 26.77 12.32
CA PHE A 138 49.18 25.46 12.03
C PHE A 138 48.77 24.69 13.30
N GLU A 139 49.29 25.00 14.47
CA GLU A 139 49.04 24.27 15.72
C GLU A 139 47.57 24.12 16.06
N PRO A 140 46.71 25.16 15.97
CA PRO A 140 45.27 25.01 16.31
C PRO A 140 44.52 24.10 15.34
N ILE A 141 44.88 24.11 14.04
CA ILE A 141 44.20 23.27 13.05
C ILE A 141 44.72 21.83 13.12
N ASP A 142 45.98 21.61 13.45
CA ASP A 142 46.55 20.29 13.68
C ASP A 142 45.84 19.59 14.85
N GLN A 143 45.71 20.29 15.98
CA GLN A 143 44.98 19.78 17.14
C GLN A 143 43.50 19.43 16.79
N ALA A 144 42.84 20.27 15.98
CA ALA A 144 41.49 20.02 15.55
C ALA A 144 41.39 18.79 14.63
N VAL A 145 42.38 18.59 13.73
CA VAL A 145 42.43 17.41 12.83
C VAL A 145 42.70 16.14 13.63
N ASP A 146 43.61 16.17 14.62
CA ASP A 146 43.88 15.03 15.48
C ASP A 146 42.66 14.60 16.26
N ILE A 147 41.92 15.56 16.85
CA ILE A 147 40.64 15.29 17.55
C ILE A 147 39.59 14.70 16.59
N LEU A 148 39.49 15.29 15.38
CA LEU A 148 38.53 14.80 14.36
C LEU A 148 38.85 13.35 13.97
N LYS A 149 40.13 13.03 13.80
CA LYS A 149 40.59 11.69 13.44
C LYS A 149 40.27 10.67 14.55
N GLU A 150 40.57 10.97 15.79
CA GLU A 150 40.27 10.11 16.95
C GLU A 150 38.75 9.86 17.05
N GLN A 151 37.93 10.90 16.92
CA GLN A 151 36.48 10.77 16.96
C GLN A 151 35.93 9.99 15.75
N MET A 152 36.53 10.17 14.58
CA MET A 152 36.14 9.43 13.37
C MET A 152 36.44 7.93 13.48
N GLU A 153 37.64 7.56 13.96
CA GLU A 153 38.01 6.16 14.20
C GLU A 153 37.05 5.49 15.19
N ALA A 154 36.76 6.18 16.31
CA ALA A 154 35.80 5.69 17.31
C ALA A 154 34.36 5.57 16.76
N PHE A 155 33.95 6.49 15.88
CA PHE A 155 32.63 6.44 15.25
C PHE A 155 32.53 5.33 14.22
N SER A 156 33.57 5.16 13.38
CA SER A 156 33.65 4.10 12.36
C SER A 156 33.54 2.71 13.01
N ALA A 157 34.30 2.46 14.09
CA ALA A 157 34.19 1.19 14.83
C ALA A 157 32.76 0.92 15.34
N LYS A 158 32.08 1.94 15.86
CA LYS A 158 30.69 1.80 16.30
C LYS A 158 29.71 1.51 15.14
N VAL A 159 29.97 2.05 13.96
CA VAL A 159 29.13 1.79 12.77
C VAL A 159 29.36 0.38 12.24
N GLU A 160 30.59 -0.13 12.31
CA GLU A 160 30.89 -1.53 11.96
C GLU A 160 30.19 -2.50 12.94
N ASP A 161 30.29 -2.26 14.26
CA ASP A 161 29.59 -3.05 15.26
C ASP A 161 28.09 -3.02 15.05
N PHE A 162 27.52 -1.86 14.76
CA PHE A 162 26.10 -1.69 14.44
C PHE A 162 25.71 -2.47 13.18
N GLN A 163 26.53 -2.45 12.12
CA GLN A 163 26.26 -3.22 10.91
C GLN A 163 26.21 -4.73 11.20
N ILE A 164 27.19 -5.24 11.96
CA ILE A 164 27.27 -6.66 12.32
C ILE A 164 26.04 -7.06 13.14
N ASP A 165 25.74 -6.35 14.24
CA ASP A 165 24.59 -6.63 15.10
C ASP A 165 23.25 -6.56 14.34
N THR A 166 23.09 -5.52 13.53
CA THR A 166 21.87 -5.33 12.73
C THR A 166 21.69 -6.45 11.70
N THR A 167 22.78 -6.84 11.01
CA THR A 167 22.76 -7.93 10.03
C THR A 167 22.38 -9.25 10.70
N GLN A 168 22.94 -9.54 11.87
CA GLN A 168 22.62 -10.74 12.62
C GLN A 168 21.16 -10.77 13.05
N ARG A 169 20.65 -9.67 13.62
CA ARG A 169 19.24 -9.56 14.06
C ARG A 169 18.26 -9.71 12.89
N ILE A 170 18.59 -9.13 11.72
CA ILE A 170 17.78 -9.27 10.51
C ILE A 170 17.75 -10.74 10.07
N ASN A 171 18.90 -11.42 10.02
CA ASN A 171 18.96 -12.83 9.66
C ASN A 171 18.18 -13.72 10.64
N ASP A 172 18.27 -13.46 11.94
CA ASP A 172 17.52 -14.17 12.97
C ASP A 172 16.00 -13.98 12.77
N LYS A 173 15.56 -12.76 12.42
CA LYS A 173 14.16 -12.47 12.11
C LYS A 173 13.67 -13.16 10.84
N ILE A 174 14.49 -13.22 9.79
CA ILE A 174 14.17 -13.95 8.56
C ILE A 174 13.98 -15.45 8.84
N LEU A 175 14.87 -16.05 9.63
CA LEU A 175 14.75 -17.47 10.03
C LEU A 175 13.47 -17.73 10.84
N ASP A 176 13.13 -16.83 11.75
CA ASP A 176 11.90 -16.90 12.53
C ASP A 176 10.65 -16.82 11.64
N LEU A 177 10.58 -15.85 10.73
CA LEU A 177 9.48 -15.69 9.77
C LEU A 177 9.31 -16.92 8.86
N SER A 178 10.41 -17.50 8.37
CA SER A 178 10.37 -18.70 7.52
C SER A 178 9.77 -19.91 8.27
N SER A 179 9.97 -20.01 9.58
CA SER A 179 9.41 -21.09 10.41
C SER A 179 7.93 -20.91 10.74
N GLN A 180 7.39 -19.66 10.69
CA GLN A 180 6.02 -19.36 11.09
C GLN A 180 4.99 -19.60 9.98
N GLY A 181 5.39 -19.63 8.71
CA GLY A 181 4.47 -19.77 7.59
C GLY A 181 3.62 -21.03 7.63
N ASP A 182 4.22 -22.17 7.95
CA ASP A 182 3.51 -23.46 8.07
C ASP A 182 2.63 -23.52 9.33
N GLU A 183 3.00 -22.82 10.41
CA GLU A 183 2.20 -22.77 11.63
C GLU A 183 0.87 -22.05 11.40
N ILE A 184 0.85 -20.94 10.66
CA ILE A 184 -0.38 -20.21 10.35
C ILE A 184 -1.34 -21.10 9.54
N GLN A 185 -0.85 -21.78 8.52
CA GLN A 185 -1.65 -22.73 7.75
C GLN A 185 -2.22 -23.83 8.63
N ASN A 186 -1.38 -24.48 9.46
CA ASN A 186 -1.80 -25.55 10.36
C ASN A 186 -2.90 -25.08 11.34
N GLN A 187 -2.77 -23.85 11.87
CA GLN A 187 -3.77 -23.27 12.75
C GLN A 187 -5.09 -22.99 12.01
N ILE A 188 -5.05 -22.56 10.75
CA ILE A 188 -6.25 -22.38 9.92
C ILE A 188 -6.93 -23.73 9.68
N GLU A 189 -6.18 -24.76 9.25
CA GLU A 189 -6.71 -26.10 9.00
C GLU A 189 -7.29 -26.74 10.26
N GLU A 190 -6.72 -26.49 11.44
CA GLU A 190 -7.23 -26.99 12.72
C GLU A 190 -8.52 -26.30 13.15
N LYS A 191 -8.67 -25.00 12.91
CA LYS A 191 -9.75 -24.18 13.46
C LYS A 191 -10.96 -24.07 12.53
N PHE A 192 -10.75 -24.19 11.22
CA PHE A 192 -11.79 -23.97 10.23
C PHE A 192 -12.27 -25.27 9.60
N THR A 193 -13.55 -25.35 9.35
CA THR A 193 -14.09 -26.39 8.46
C THR A 193 -14.01 -25.90 7.03
N ILE A 194 -13.32 -26.64 6.15
CA ILE A 194 -13.19 -26.30 4.74
C ILE A 194 -14.35 -26.92 3.97
N GLY A 195 -15.00 -26.12 3.11
CA GLY A 195 -16.08 -26.56 2.25
C GLY A 195 -15.65 -27.58 1.18
N GLU A 196 -16.62 -28.20 0.53
CA GLU A 196 -16.35 -29.07 -0.61
C GLU A 196 -16.02 -28.25 -1.86
N GLU A 197 -15.04 -28.70 -2.64
CA GLU A 197 -14.65 -28.06 -3.89
C GLU A 197 -15.77 -28.14 -4.93
N LEU A 198 -15.99 -27.03 -5.65
CA LEU A 198 -16.86 -27.05 -6.82
C LEU A 198 -16.26 -27.94 -7.90
N THR A 199 -17.07 -28.81 -8.47
CA THR A 199 -16.66 -29.58 -9.65
C THR A 199 -16.46 -28.65 -10.83
N TYR A 200 -15.63 -29.08 -11.81
CA TYR A 200 -15.39 -28.29 -13.02
C TYR A 200 -16.69 -28.00 -13.80
N GLU A 201 -17.66 -28.92 -13.77
CA GLU A 201 -18.97 -28.74 -14.35
C GLU A 201 -19.77 -27.62 -13.64
N GLN A 202 -19.78 -27.62 -12.30
CA GLN A 202 -20.40 -26.56 -11.51
C GLN A 202 -19.75 -25.20 -11.76
N MET A 203 -18.40 -25.14 -11.77
CA MET A 203 -17.68 -23.91 -12.09
C MET A 203 -18.02 -23.39 -13.48
N THR A 204 -18.14 -24.28 -14.47
CA THR A 204 -18.52 -23.91 -15.84
C THR A 204 -19.94 -23.35 -15.87
N GLN A 205 -20.90 -24.00 -15.20
CA GLN A 205 -22.28 -23.53 -15.13
C GLN A 205 -22.36 -22.14 -14.44
N ILE A 206 -21.71 -21.96 -13.31
CA ILE A 206 -21.63 -20.67 -12.61
C ILE A 206 -20.99 -19.61 -13.51
N SER A 207 -19.98 -19.96 -14.31
CA SER A 207 -19.33 -19.00 -15.22
C SER A 207 -20.24 -18.54 -16.37
N VAL A 208 -21.15 -19.37 -16.82
CA VAL A 208 -22.17 -19.01 -17.83
C VAL A 208 -23.11 -17.96 -17.26
N ASP A 209 -23.63 -18.20 -16.06
CA ASP A 209 -24.49 -17.24 -15.35
C ASP A 209 -23.69 -15.98 -14.96
N GLY A 210 -22.44 -16.16 -14.56
CA GLY A 210 -21.50 -15.09 -14.21
C GLY A 210 -21.24 -14.10 -15.32
N ARG A 211 -21.17 -14.57 -16.58
CA ARG A 211 -21.03 -13.68 -17.74
C ARG A 211 -22.18 -12.67 -17.79
N ARG A 212 -23.40 -13.14 -17.67
CA ARG A 212 -24.58 -12.29 -17.67
C ARG A 212 -24.63 -11.37 -16.45
N ARG A 213 -24.25 -11.88 -15.26
CA ARG A 213 -24.17 -11.05 -14.04
C ARG A 213 -23.21 -9.89 -14.22
N TYR A 214 -22.04 -10.13 -14.82
CA TYR A 214 -20.99 -9.12 -15.00
C TYR A 214 -21.36 -8.10 -16.07
N GLU A 215 -22.00 -8.52 -17.17
CA GLU A 215 -22.55 -7.61 -18.17
C GLU A 215 -23.56 -6.63 -17.57
N GLU A 216 -24.39 -7.10 -16.66
CA GLU A 216 -25.41 -6.30 -15.93
C GLU A 216 -24.91 -5.68 -14.62
N LYS A 217 -23.60 -5.82 -14.30
CA LYS A 217 -22.98 -5.37 -13.04
C LYS A 217 -23.70 -5.88 -11.79
N ILE A 218 -24.13 -7.15 -11.80
CA ILE A 218 -24.71 -7.82 -10.63
C ILE A 218 -23.58 -8.36 -9.76
N PRO A 219 -23.45 -7.92 -8.50
CA PRO A 219 -22.38 -8.34 -7.60
C PRO A 219 -22.50 -9.81 -7.17
N PRO A 220 -21.38 -10.43 -6.67
CA PRO A 220 -20.05 -9.89 -6.58
C PRO A 220 -19.17 -10.22 -7.79
N GLY A 221 -17.95 -9.68 -7.87
CA GLY A 221 -16.87 -10.13 -8.74
C GLY A 221 -16.83 -9.48 -10.12
N TYR A 222 -17.76 -8.57 -10.48
CA TYR A 222 -17.73 -7.94 -11.80
C TYR A 222 -16.56 -6.96 -11.97
N MET A 223 -15.94 -6.48 -10.90
CA MET A 223 -14.77 -5.61 -10.95
C MET A 223 -13.53 -6.33 -11.48
N ASP A 224 -13.43 -7.65 -11.29
CA ASP A 224 -12.31 -8.47 -11.74
C ASP A 224 -12.39 -8.88 -13.23
N GLN A 225 -13.43 -8.45 -13.94
CA GLN A 225 -13.69 -8.89 -15.32
C GLN A 225 -12.60 -8.49 -16.30
N GLU A 226 -11.98 -7.33 -16.12
CA GLU A 226 -10.96 -6.78 -17.01
C GLU A 226 -9.54 -7.24 -16.65
N ASP A 227 -9.29 -7.54 -15.38
CA ASP A 227 -7.95 -7.83 -14.84
C ASP A 227 -7.61 -9.33 -14.89
N LYS A 228 -8.63 -10.21 -14.83
CA LYS A 228 -8.44 -11.67 -14.79
C LYS A 228 -8.96 -12.36 -16.05
N THR A 229 -8.39 -13.52 -16.41
CA THR A 229 -8.76 -14.31 -17.60
C THR A 229 -9.31 -15.68 -17.23
N GLY A 230 -10.10 -16.28 -18.13
CA GLY A 230 -10.66 -17.62 -17.95
C GLY A 230 -11.64 -17.71 -16.78
N LEU A 231 -11.58 -18.80 -16.02
CA LEU A 231 -12.42 -19.01 -14.83
C LEU A 231 -11.99 -18.15 -13.64
N GLN A 232 -10.75 -17.67 -13.62
CA GLN A 232 -10.20 -16.88 -12.49
C GLN A 232 -10.98 -15.58 -12.25
N LYS A 233 -11.57 -14.99 -13.31
CA LYS A 233 -12.39 -13.79 -13.19
C LYS A 233 -13.69 -13.99 -12.41
N TYR A 234 -14.10 -15.25 -12.18
CA TYR A 234 -15.30 -15.61 -11.42
C TYR A 234 -14.99 -16.06 -10.00
N GLY A 235 -13.76 -15.88 -9.50
CA GLY A 235 -13.37 -16.32 -8.17
C GLY A 235 -14.33 -15.84 -7.07
N ASP A 236 -14.59 -14.52 -7.02
CA ASP A 236 -15.53 -13.94 -6.05
C ASP A 236 -16.97 -14.51 -6.20
N LEU A 237 -17.39 -14.80 -7.42
CA LEU A 237 -18.68 -15.43 -7.66
C LEU A 237 -18.69 -16.88 -7.19
N PHE A 238 -17.60 -17.64 -7.35
CA PHE A 238 -17.51 -18.99 -6.80
C PHE A 238 -17.60 -18.95 -5.28
N VAL A 239 -16.85 -18.09 -4.62
CA VAL A 239 -16.96 -17.87 -3.16
C VAL A 239 -18.39 -17.56 -2.74
N TRP A 240 -19.06 -16.65 -3.45
CA TRP A 240 -20.44 -16.28 -3.16
C TRP A 240 -21.41 -17.44 -3.30
N MET A 241 -21.30 -18.24 -4.35
CA MET A 241 -22.16 -19.40 -4.58
C MET A 241 -21.92 -20.50 -3.54
N GLU A 242 -20.68 -20.74 -3.12
CA GLU A 242 -20.37 -21.67 -2.03
C GLU A 242 -21.01 -21.20 -0.70
N ILE A 243 -20.90 -19.90 -0.38
CA ILE A 243 -21.55 -19.32 0.80
C ILE A 243 -23.08 -19.48 0.76
N LEU A 244 -23.72 -19.19 -0.38
CA LEU A 244 -25.16 -19.34 -0.54
C LEU A 244 -25.61 -20.79 -0.35
N ASN A 245 -24.90 -21.74 -0.98
CA ASN A 245 -25.20 -23.16 -0.88
C ASN A 245 -25.07 -23.65 0.55
N HIS A 246 -23.93 -23.39 1.18
CA HIS A 246 -23.67 -23.81 2.56
C HIS A 246 -24.66 -23.22 3.56
N ALA A 247 -24.97 -21.93 3.43
CA ALA A 247 -25.97 -21.27 4.27
C ALA A 247 -27.41 -21.86 4.09
N SER A 248 -27.75 -22.23 2.84
CA SER A 248 -29.02 -22.87 2.54
C SER A 248 -29.14 -24.27 3.16
N GLU A 249 -28.08 -25.06 3.07
CA GLU A 249 -28.00 -26.41 3.62
C GLU A 249 -28.05 -26.41 5.16
N CYS A 250 -27.26 -25.52 5.78
CA CYS A 250 -27.20 -25.42 7.24
C CYS A 250 -28.38 -24.65 7.85
N GLY A 251 -29.09 -23.84 7.08
CA GLY A 251 -30.19 -23.00 7.56
C GLY A 251 -29.72 -21.94 8.58
N LYS A 252 -28.56 -21.31 8.39
CA LYS A 252 -27.92 -20.38 9.34
C LYS A 252 -27.65 -19.01 8.73
N ASP A 253 -27.62 -17.99 9.60
CA ASP A 253 -27.14 -16.65 9.28
C ASP A 253 -25.61 -16.69 9.03
N VAL A 254 -25.09 -15.78 8.21
CA VAL A 254 -23.66 -15.72 7.84
C VAL A 254 -23.08 -14.34 8.10
N ILE A 255 -21.86 -14.31 8.66
CA ILE A 255 -21.00 -13.13 8.73
C ILE A 255 -19.72 -13.43 7.94
N LEU A 256 -19.48 -12.67 6.88
CA LEU A 256 -18.27 -12.74 6.07
C LEU A 256 -17.24 -11.73 6.59
N ILE A 257 -16.05 -12.20 6.88
CA ILE A 257 -14.91 -11.38 7.28
C ILE A 257 -14.04 -11.18 6.04
N THR A 258 -13.94 -9.94 5.56
CA THR A 258 -13.15 -9.59 4.38
C THR A 258 -12.57 -8.18 4.52
N ASN A 259 -11.36 -8.00 4.05
CA ASN A 259 -10.75 -6.68 3.92
C ASN A 259 -10.90 -6.13 2.49
N ASP A 260 -11.58 -6.84 1.59
CA ASP A 260 -11.93 -6.33 0.27
C ASP A 260 -12.98 -5.21 0.38
N VAL A 261 -12.63 -4.06 -0.16
CA VAL A 261 -13.44 -2.83 -0.16
C VAL A 261 -13.91 -2.44 -1.57
N LYS A 262 -13.83 -3.39 -2.53
CA LYS A 262 -14.30 -3.16 -3.91
C LYS A 262 -15.78 -2.81 -3.92
N GLU A 263 -16.17 -1.99 -4.88
CA GLU A 263 -17.55 -1.47 -4.98
C GLU A 263 -18.59 -2.53 -5.35
N ASP A 264 -18.18 -3.71 -5.77
CA ASP A 264 -19.06 -4.85 -6.02
C ASP A 264 -19.36 -5.70 -4.77
N TRP A 265 -18.64 -5.48 -3.68
CA TRP A 265 -18.94 -6.05 -2.37
C TRP A 265 -19.60 -5.05 -1.42
N VAL A 266 -19.14 -3.78 -1.42
CA VAL A 266 -19.54 -2.76 -0.47
C VAL A 266 -20.15 -1.54 -1.15
N ASP A 267 -21.14 -0.93 -0.52
CA ASP A 267 -21.71 0.32 -0.99
C ASP A 267 -21.01 1.50 -0.30
N LYS A 268 -20.22 2.25 -1.08
CA LYS A 268 -19.48 3.43 -0.60
C LYS A 268 -20.38 4.55 -0.09
N LYS A 269 -21.63 4.60 -0.56
CA LYS A 269 -22.61 5.62 -0.13
C LYS A 269 -23.23 5.32 1.24
N PHE A 270 -23.14 4.07 1.68
CA PHE A 270 -23.72 3.60 2.94
C PHE A 270 -22.63 3.10 3.90
N ASP A 271 -21.56 3.87 4.05
CA ASP A 271 -20.50 3.61 5.03
C ASP A 271 -19.87 2.21 4.89
N ARG A 272 -19.57 1.82 3.64
CA ARG A 272 -18.98 0.51 3.29
C ARG A 272 -19.79 -0.71 3.80
N LYS A 273 -21.09 -0.56 3.93
CA LYS A 273 -21.96 -1.70 4.22
C LYS A 273 -22.08 -2.64 3.03
N PRO A 274 -22.44 -3.91 3.24
CA PRO A 274 -22.66 -4.85 2.15
C PRO A 274 -23.61 -4.29 1.12
N ARG A 275 -23.37 -4.54 -0.15
CA ARG A 275 -24.29 -4.13 -1.21
C ARG A 275 -25.68 -4.71 -1.00
N PHE A 276 -26.69 -3.88 -1.24
CA PHE A 276 -28.08 -4.26 -1.10
C PHE A 276 -28.44 -5.50 -1.93
N GLU A 277 -27.89 -5.62 -3.13
CA GLU A 277 -28.13 -6.76 -4.03
C GLU A 277 -27.69 -8.07 -3.39
N LEU A 278 -26.53 -8.09 -2.70
CA LEU A 278 -26.04 -9.28 -1.97
C LEU A 278 -26.95 -9.64 -0.81
N LEU A 279 -27.37 -8.67 0.00
CA LEU A 279 -28.29 -8.88 1.10
C LEU A 279 -29.64 -9.45 0.63
N LYS A 280 -30.14 -8.92 -0.48
CA LYS A 280 -31.42 -9.35 -1.08
C LYS A 280 -31.31 -10.76 -1.66
N GLU A 281 -30.25 -11.05 -2.43
CA GLU A 281 -30.01 -12.38 -3.01
C GLU A 281 -29.84 -13.42 -1.92
N PHE A 282 -29.00 -13.16 -0.91
CA PHE A 282 -28.81 -14.08 0.20
C PHE A 282 -30.11 -14.40 0.91
N ARG A 283 -30.87 -13.37 1.25
CA ARG A 283 -32.14 -13.55 1.98
C ARG A 283 -33.20 -14.27 1.15
N SER A 284 -33.29 -13.99 -0.15
CA SER A 284 -34.24 -14.66 -1.04
C SER A 284 -33.93 -16.14 -1.25
N THR A 285 -32.62 -16.48 -1.27
CA THR A 285 -32.15 -17.85 -1.50
C THR A 285 -32.18 -18.70 -0.22
N THR A 286 -31.70 -18.14 0.89
CA THR A 286 -31.48 -18.91 2.13
C THR A 286 -32.55 -18.71 3.22
N GLN A 287 -33.36 -17.66 3.10
CA GLN A 287 -34.29 -17.18 4.14
C GLN A 287 -33.58 -16.76 5.44
N LYS A 288 -32.26 -16.45 5.34
CA LYS A 288 -31.38 -16.06 6.45
C LYS A 288 -30.78 -14.69 6.22
N ASN A 289 -30.00 -14.20 7.20
CA ASN A 289 -29.36 -12.92 7.13
C ASN A 289 -27.89 -13.11 6.74
N PHE A 290 -27.38 -12.12 5.98
CA PHE A 290 -25.98 -11.98 5.60
C PHE A 290 -25.46 -10.66 6.13
N TRP A 291 -24.24 -10.67 6.63
CA TRP A 291 -23.48 -9.46 6.97
C TRP A 291 -22.03 -9.64 6.59
N MET A 292 -21.34 -8.55 6.42
CA MET A 292 -19.88 -8.58 6.22
C MET A 292 -19.24 -7.43 6.98
N CYS A 293 -18.03 -7.64 7.44
CA CYS A 293 -17.18 -6.66 8.11
C CYS A 293 -15.70 -7.00 7.90
N ASN A 294 -14.82 -6.05 8.20
CA ASN A 294 -13.38 -6.30 8.20
C ASN A 294 -12.95 -7.04 9.49
N MET A 295 -11.67 -7.46 9.52
CA MET A 295 -11.12 -8.18 10.68
C MET A 295 -11.18 -7.34 11.96
N LYS A 296 -10.88 -6.04 11.90
CA LYS A 296 -10.94 -5.15 13.06
C LYS A 296 -12.33 -5.09 13.66
N ASP A 297 -13.35 -4.82 12.83
CA ASP A 297 -14.73 -4.74 13.29
C ASP A 297 -15.23 -6.08 13.85
N PHE A 298 -14.82 -7.19 13.23
CA PHE A 298 -15.11 -8.53 13.74
C PHE A 298 -14.52 -8.73 15.14
N LEU A 299 -13.27 -8.36 15.38
CA LEU A 299 -12.63 -8.50 16.68
C LEU A 299 -13.29 -7.62 17.76
N TYR A 300 -13.71 -6.40 17.42
CA TYR A 300 -14.50 -5.56 18.34
C TYR A 300 -15.84 -6.22 18.70
N LEU A 301 -16.56 -6.74 17.71
CA LEU A 301 -17.83 -7.44 17.94
C LEU A 301 -17.62 -8.75 18.73
N ALA A 302 -16.54 -9.48 18.43
CA ALA A 302 -16.16 -10.68 19.15
C ALA A 302 -15.89 -10.38 20.64
N ASN A 303 -15.18 -9.30 20.95
CA ASN A 303 -14.94 -8.88 22.33
C ASN A 303 -16.22 -8.60 23.15
N GLU A 304 -17.33 -8.28 22.49
CA GLU A 304 -18.61 -8.07 23.16
C GLU A 304 -19.33 -9.39 23.51
N VAL A 305 -18.97 -10.48 22.85
CA VAL A 305 -19.63 -11.79 23.02
C VAL A 305 -18.78 -12.82 23.74
N ILE A 306 -17.45 -12.73 23.67
CA ILE A 306 -16.53 -13.66 24.36
C ILE A 306 -16.36 -13.31 25.83
N ASP A 307 -15.97 -14.29 26.63
CA ASP A 307 -15.70 -14.12 28.07
C ASP A 307 -14.62 -13.07 28.30
N GLU A 308 -14.75 -12.29 29.37
CA GLU A 308 -13.87 -11.19 29.72
C GLU A 308 -12.38 -11.59 29.78
N LYS A 309 -12.07 -12.78 30.28
CA LYS A 309 -10.71 -13.35 30.38
C LYS A 309 -10.07 -13.63 29.01
N ASN A 310 -10.85 -13.80 27.96
CA ASN A 310 -10.43 -14.12 26.60
C ASN A 310 -10.49 -12.91 25.67
N ARG A 311 -10.89 -11.73 26.16
CA ARG A 311 -10.97 -10.51 25.38
C ARG A 311 -9.59 -10.11 24.84
N ILE A 312 -9.59 -9.61 23.65
CA ILE A 312 -8.38 -9.11 22.98
C ILE A 312 -8.07 -7.69 23.49
N PRO A 313 -6.82 -7.41 23.91
CA PRO A 313 -6.41 -6.07 24.29
C PRO A 313 -6.47 -5.08 23.11
N GLU A 314 -6.63 -3.78 23.41
CA GLU A 314 -6.65 -2.69 22.42
C GLU A 314 -5.41 -2.70 21.51
N LYS A 315 -4.23 -3.00 22.05
CA LYS A 315 -2.99 -3.13 21.28
C LYS A 315 -3.09 -4.11 20.11
N VAL A 316 -3.86 -5.20 20.26
CA VAL A 316 -4.10 -6.14 19.14
C VAL A 316 -5.02 -5.52 18.09
N MET A 317 -6.00 -4.73 18.52
CA MET A 317 -6.89 -4.00 17.62
C MET A 317 -6.12 -2.95 16.81
N GLU A 318 -5.17 -2.26 17.47
CA GLU A 318 -4.28 -1.30 16.80
C GLU A 318 -3.40 -1.99 15.76
N ASP A 319 -2.77 -3.12 16.08
CA ASP A 319 -1.94 -3.90 15.15
C ASP A 319 -2.77 -4.37 13.93
N VAL A 320 -3.98 -4.87 14.15
CA VAL A 320 -4.90 -5.28 13.08
C VAL A 320 -5.34 -4.08 12.23
N ASP A 321 -5.57 -2.93 12.85
CA ASP A 321 -5.96 -1.71 12.16
C ASP A 321 -4.82 -1.17 11.29
N GLU A 322 -3.59 -1.19 11.79
CA GLU A 322 -2.41 -0.80 11.02
C GLU A 322 -2.27 -1.65 9.75
N VAL A 323 -2.44 -2.97 9.85
CA VAL A 323 -2.39 -3.87 8.71
C VAL A 323 -3.57 -3.64 7.76
N SER A 324 -4.79 -3.51 8.29
CA SER A 324 -6.00 -3.31 7.47
C SER A 324 -6.03 -1.93 6.77
N ASN A 325 -5.36 -0.93 7.35
CA ASN A 325 -5.19 0.40 6.77
C ASN A 325 -3.90 0.54 5.96
N GLN A 326 -3.00 -0.45 6.00
CA GLN A 326 -1.94 -0.53 5.00
C GLN A 326 -2.64 -0.64 3.66
N LEU A 327 -2.37 0.36 2.83
CA LEU A 327 -2.91 0.50 1.48
C LEU A 327 -2.84 -0.84 0.74
N PRO A 328 -3.80 -1.14 -0.17
CA PRO A 328 -3.69 -2.29 -1.06
C PRO A 328 -2.25 -2.29 -1.61
N GLU A 329 -1.61 -3.44 -1.51
CA GLU A 329 -0.21 -3.62 -1.87
C GLU A 329 0.11 -2.88 -3.16
N GLU A 330 1.04 -1.93 -3.04
CA GLU A 330 1.59 -1.26 -4.19
C GLU A 330 2.11 -2.34 -5.13
N SER A 331 1.60 -2.41 -6.36
CA SER A 331 2.21 -3.26 -7.38
C SER A 331 3.69 -2.83 -7.52
N ASP A 332 4.56 -3.73 -7.96
CA ASP A 332 5.97 -3.36 -8.22
C ASP A 332 6.05 -2.11 -9.13
N ASP A 333 5.09 -1.97 -10.07
CA ASP A 333 4.95 -0.79 -10.91
C ASP A 333 4.58 0.47 -10.11
N ASP A 334 3.76 0.36 -9.06
CA ASP A 334 3.36 1.49 -8.23
C ASP A 334 4.51 2.00 -7.36
N ALA A 335 5.31 1.10 -6.79
CA ALA A 335 6.50 1.46 -6.03
C ALA A 335 7.54 2.17 -6.92
N VAL A 336 7.74 1.68 -8.14
CA VAL A 336 8.63 2.30 -9.14
C VAL A 336 8.13 3.69 -9.53
N ILE A 337 6.83 3.84 -9.81
CA ILE A 337 6.25 5.14 -10.17
C ILE A 337 6.33 6.12 -9.00
N ARG A 338 6.06 5.68 -7.77
CA ARG A 338 6.21 6.51 -6.57
C ARG A 338 7.64 7.02 -6.42
N GLY A 339 8.63 6.12 -6.54
CA GLY A 339 10.04 6.48 -6.49
C GLY A 339 10.40 7.50 -7.57
N MET A 340 9.95 7.29 -8.81
CA MET A 340 10.18 8.23 -9.92
C MET A 340 9.50 9.59 -9.70
N VAL A 341 8.27 9.61 -9.15
CA VAL A 341 7.56 10.87 -8.85
C VAL A 341 8.25 11.60 -7.71
N SER A 342 8.67 10.89 -6.66
CA SER A 342 9.41 11.49 -5.54
C SER A 342 10.74 12.09 -6.03
N GLU A 343 11.54 11.35 -6.80
CA GLU A 343 12.80 11.87 -7.38
C GLU A 343 12.55 13.10 -8.27
N TRP A 344 11.49 13.09 -9.08
CA TRP A 344 11.15 14.21 -9.94
C TRP A 344 10.72 15.43 -9.13
N MET A 345 9.91 15.24 -8.07
CA MET A 345 9.50 16.32 -7.16
C MET A 345 10.70 16.96 -6.47
N ASP A 346 11.68 16.16 -6.04
CA ASP A 346 12.87 16.65 -5.35
C ASP A 346 13.86 17.38 -6.29
N THR A 347 13.90 17.00 -7.57
CA THR A 347 14.95 17.48 -8.50
C THR A 347 14.45 18.50 -9.51
N GLU A 348 13.29 18.33 -10.09
CA GLU A 348 12.80 19.12 -11.23
C GLU A 348 11.54 19.93 -10.94
N ALA A 349 10.76 19.57 -9.92
CA ALA A 349 9.53 20.29 -9.59
C ALA A 349 9.78 21.75 -9.23
N ALA A 350 10.92 22.08 -8.60
CA ALA A 350 11.31 23.44 -8.26
C ALA A 350 11.48 24.34 -9.49
N VAL A 351 11.76 23.77 -10.66
CA VAL A 351 11.94 24.52 -11.92
C VAL A 351 10.61 24.77 -12.64
N ILE A 352 9.65 23.86 -12.46
CA ILE A 352 8.40 23.81 -13.23
C ILE A 352 7.22 24.33 -12.41
N ILE A 353 7.20 23.99 -11.14
CA ILE A 353 6.25 24.48 -10.16
C ILE A 353 7.05 25.51 -9.35
N ASP A 354 6.78 26.78 -9.42
CA ASP A 354 7.48 27.87 -8.69
C ASP A 354 7.56 27.65 -7.16
N ARG A 355 7.41 26.42 -6.69
CA ARG A 355 7.33 25.97 -5.31
C ARG A 355 7.91 24.59 -5.16
N LEU A 356 8.84 24.42 -4.21
CA LEU A 356 9.26 23.12 -3.74
C LEU A 356 8.10 22.45 -3.00
N LEU A 357 7.69 21.28 -3.47
CA LEU A 357 6.74 20.42 -2.76
C LEU A 357 7.52 19.34 -2.02
N PRO A 358 7.74 19.47 -0.69
CA PRO A 358 8.25 18.34 0.06
C PRO A 358 7.19 17.23 0.03
N VAL A 359 7.58 16.07 -0.43
CA VAL A 359 6.73 14.87 -0.44
C VAL A 359 6.70 14.31 0.97
N ASP A 360 5.62 14.53 1.71
CA ASP A 360 5.38 13.82 2.95
C ASP A 360 4.73 12.46 2.65
N SER A 361 5.00 11.48 3.50
CA SER A 361 4.79 10.05 3.35
C SER A 361 3.33 9.56 3.24
N ASN A 362 2.36 10.44 3.06
CA ASN A 362 0.94 10.09 2.96
C ASN A 362 0.50 9.81 1.52
N TRP A 363 1.12 8.80 0.92
CA TRP A 363 0.72 8.29 -0.38
C TRP A 363 -0.56 7.45 -0.28
N LYS A 364 -1.56 7.76 -1.09
CA LYS A 364 -2.79 6.97 -1.21
C LYS A 364 -3.01 6.57 -2.66
N VAL A 365 -3.20 5.27 -2.91
CA VAL A 365 -3.54 4.75 -4.23
C VAL A 365 -5.06 4.70 -4.39
N PHE A 366 -5.58 5.24 -5.48
CA PHE A 366 -7.00 5.27 -5.79
C PHE A 366 -7.20 4.81 -7.25
N GLY A 367 -7.29 3.50 -7.48
CA GLY A 367 -7.27 2.93 -8.84
C GLY A 367 -5.96 3.27 -9.54
N ASN A 368 -6.03 3.83 -10.77
CA ASN A 368 -4.87 4.33 -11.51
C ASN A 368 -4.38 5.72 -11.03
N ASN A 369 -4.96 6.25 -9.96
CA ASN A 369 -4.64 7.56 -9.41
C ASN A 369 -3.88 7.41 -8.11
N ARG A 370 -2.84 8.21 -7.94
CA ARG A 370 -2.00 8.27 -6.75
C ARG A 370 -2.05 9.67 -6.19
N ILE A 371 -2.42 9.79 -4.93
CA ILE A 371 -2.60 11.08 -4.26
C ILE A 371 -1.48 11.26 -3.24
N TYR A 372 -0.79 12.39 -3.36
CA TYR A 372 0.17 12.85 -2.37
C TYR A 372 -0.37 14.05 -1.62
N ASN A 373 -0.15 14.08 -0.32
CA ASN A 373 -0.35 15.26 0.49
C ASN A 373 1.03 15.80 0.86
N GLY A 374 1.25 17.07 0.69
CA GLY A 374 2.50 17.73 1.03
C GLY A 374 2.29 19.15 1.54
N ILE A 375 3.30 19.69 2.20
CA ILE A 375 3.33 21.09 2.65
C ILE A 375 4.51 21.76 1.97
N ASP A 376 4.28 22.91 1.31
CA ASP A 376 5.37 23.66 0.69
C ASP A 376 6.17 24.48 1.73
N TYR A 377 7.25 25.13 1.27
CA TYR A 377 8.11 25.97 2.12
C TYR A 377 7.40 27.17 2.75
N ARG A 378 6.19 27.51 2.31
CA ARG A 378 5.35 28.57 2.87
C ARG A 378 4.37 28.05 3.93
N GLY A 379 4.31 26.73 4.12
CA GLY A 379 3.36 26.06 4.98
C GLY A 379 1.98 25.85 4.33
N GLU A 380 1.89 26.03 2.99
CA GLU A 380 0.66 25.80 2.23
C GLU A 380 0.49 24.30 1.95
N GLU A 381 -0.71 23.75 2.20
CA GLU A 381 -1.01 22.33 2.00
C GLU A 381 -1.36 22.05 0.53
N TRP A 382 -0.72 21.02 -0.05
CA TRP A 382 -0.88 20.62 -1.44
C TRP A 382 -1.44 19.22 -1.56
N ILE A 383 -2.33 19.04 -2.52
CA ILE A 383 -2.81 17.75 -3.00
C ILE A 383 -2.25 17.55 -4.41
N VAL A 384 -1.36 16.58 -4.56
CA VAL A 384 -0.76 16.22 -5.85
C VAL A 384 -1.35 14.89 -6.31
N LEU A 385 -2.01 14.90 -7.45
CA LEU A 385 -2.58 13.72 -8.09
C LEU A 385 -1.67 13.26 -9.22
N ALA A 386 -1.06 12.08 -9.10
CA ALA A 386 -0.33 11.44 -10.19
C ALA A 386 -1.23 10.40 -10.88
N HIS A 387 -1.41 10.54 -12.18
CA HIS A 387 -2.22 9.65 -13.01
C HIS A 387 -1.37 9.01 -14.11
N LEU A 388 -1.25 7.67 -14.08
CA LEU A 388 -0.59 6.92 -15.12
C LEU A 388 -1.57 6.63 -16.27
N VAL A 389 -1.26 7.11 -17.47
CA VAL A 389 -2.05 6.84 -18.68
C VAL A 389 -1.51 5.58 -19.38
N GLU A 390 -2.18 4.47 -19.18
CA GLU A 390 -1.80 3.20 -19.80
C GLU A 390 -2.20 3.10 -21.27
N LYS A 391 -3.40 3.58 -21.59
CA LYS A 391 -3.93 3.60 -22.97
C LYS A 391 -4.19 5.03 -23.40
N PHE A 392 -3.71 5.35 -24.60
CA PHE A 392 -3.95 6.66 -25.20
C PHE A 392 -5.29 6.67 -25.96
N ASP A 393 -6.40 6.78 -25.23
CA ASP A 393 -7.73 7.00 -25.81
C ASP A 393 -8.40 8.26 -25.21
N TYR A 394 -9.54 8.64 -25.80
CA TYR A 394 -10.22 9.86 -25.39
C TYR A 394 -10.85 9.73 -23.99
N ALA A 395 -11.32 8.54 -23.63
CA ALA A 395 -11.92 8.28 -22.33
C ALA A 395 -10.91 8.39 -21.20
N SER A 396 -9.73 7.78 -21.34
CA SER A 396 -8.63 7.87 -20.39
C SER A 396 -8.14 9.30 -20.18
N ILE A 397 -8.05 10.10 -21.27
CA ILE A 397 -7.69 11.51 -21.22
C ILE A 397 -8.75 12.33 -20.44
N LEU A 398 -10.02 12.11 -20.77
CA LEU A 398 -11.11 12.83 -20.11
C LEU A 398 -11.18 12.44 -18.64
N HIS A 399 -11.00 11.17 -18.33
CA HIS A 399 -10.96 10.64 -16.97
C HIS A 399 -9.82 11.28 -16.16
N ALA A 400 -8.60 11.32 -16.70
CA ALA A 400 -7.46 11.99 -16.06
C ALA A 400 -7.78 13.46 -15.72
N LEU A 401 -8.39 14.20 -16.64
CA LEU A 401 -8.71 15.63 -16.45
C LEU A 401 -9.93 15.90 -15.54
N THR A 402 -10.78 14.89 -15.29
CA THR A 402 -12.00 15.04 -14.46
C THR A 402 -11.83 14.55 -13.03
N ASN A 403 -10.98 13.56 -12.79
CA ASN A 403 -10.79 12.96 -11.48
C ASN A 403 -10.41 13.96 -10.39
N LEU A 404 -9.57 14.92 -10.72
CA LEU A 404 -9.17 15.92 -9.73
C LEU A 404 -10.36 16.77 -9.23
N ARG A 405 -11.43 16.91 -10.03
CA ARG A 405 -12.63 17.66 -9.59
C ARG A 405 -13.39 16.93 -8.48
N GLU A 406 -13.41 15.59 -8.53
CA GLU A 406 -14.05 14.78 -7.49
C GLU A 406 -13.23 14.82 -6.23
N ILE A 407 -11.90 14.63 -6.35
CA ILE A 407 -10.97 14.73 -5.23
C ILE A 407 -11.01 16.11 -4.59
N LYS A 408 -10.97 17.18 -5.41
CA LYS A 408 -11.10 18.55 -4.90
C LYS A 408 -12.39 18.76 -4.10
N ARG A 409 -13.52 18.28 -4.59
CA ARG A 409 -14.79 18.39 -3.88
C ARG A 409 -14.76 17.69 -2.51
N ASP A 410 -14.10 16.54 -2.43
CA ASP A 410 -14.03 15.77 -1.20
C ASP A 410 -13.10 16.44 -0.17
N TYR A 411 -11.97 17.00 -0.62
CA TYR A 411 -11.06 17.76 0.25
C TYR A 411 -11.59 19.14 0.66
N ASP A 412 -12.28 19.85 -0.23
CA ASP A 412 -12.91 21.14 0.09
C ASP A 412 -13.99 21.00 1.20
N GLN A 413 -14.61 19.81 1.35
CA GLN A 413 -15.56 19.52 2.43
C GLN A 413 -14.89 19.43 3.82
N LEU A 414 -13.57 19.26 3.89
CA LEU A 414 -12.83 19.21 5.15
C LEU A 414 -12.61 20.61 5.78
N GLY A 415 -13.03 21.68 5.10
CA GLY A 415 -12.97 23.04 5.64
C GLY A 415 -11.57 23.66 5.70
N LYS A 416 -10.60 23.08 4.99
CA LYS A 416 -9.24 23.62 4.81
C LYS A 416 -9.04 24.07 3.37
N GLU A 417 -8.19 25.09 3.18
CA GLU A 417 -7.74 25.47 1.83
C GLU A 417 -6.55 24.61 1.40
N TYR A 418 -6.68 23.97 0.22
CA TYR A 418 -5.63 23.17 -0.40
C TYR A 418 -5.26 23.72 -1.77
N TYR A 419 -3.99 23.63 -2.11
CA TYR A 419 -3.52 23.81 -3.48
C TYR A 419 -3.51 22.46 -4.20
N TYR A 420 -3.75 22.46 -5.51
CA TYR A 420 -3.90 21.24 -6.29
C TYR A 420 -2.93 21.20 -7.46
N SER A 421 -2.24 20.08 -7.62
CA SER A 421 -1.40 19.78 -8.78
C SER A 421 -1.79 18.42 -9.36
N GLN A 422 -1.78 18.29 -10.67
CA GLN A 422 -2.02 17.04 -11.36
C GLN A 422 -0.85 16.70 -12.27
N LEU A 423 -0.26 15.50 -12.07
CA LEU A 423 0.79 14.93 -12.88
C LEU A 423 0.18 13.86 -13.80
N ILE A 424 0.21 14.08 -15.11
CA ILE A 424 -0.29 13.13 -16.11
C ILE A 424 0.93 12.44 -16.72
N ILE A 425 1.12 11.16 -16.38
CA ILE A 425 2.33 10.40 -16.68
C ILE A 425 2.08 9.43 -17.82
N PHE A 426 2.92 9.45 -18.84
CA PHE A 426 2.88 8.54 -19.97
C PHE A 426 4.08 7.59 -19.96
N LYS A 427 3.88 6.36 -20.45
CA LYS A 427 4.95 5.35 -20.58
C LYS A 427 6.07 5.76 -21.55
N ASP A 428 5.78 6.66 -22.50
CA ASP A 428 6.74 7.13 -23.50
C ASP A 428 6.46 8.57 -23.97
N LYS A 429 7.50 9.20 -24.52
CA LYS A 429 7.45 10.58 -25.01
C LYS A 429 6.46 10.77 -26.17
N ALA A 430 6.37 9.81 -27.08
CA ALA A 430 5.52 9.92 -28.28
C ALA A 430 4.03 10.00 -27.89
N SER A 431 3.62 9.22 -26.88
CA SER A 431 2.27 9.25 -26.30
C SER A 431 1.99 10.58 -25.60
N ALA A 432 2.95 11.10 -24.84
CA ALA A 432 2.83 12.39 -24.18
C ALA A 432 2.74 13.58 -25.17
N ASP A 433 3.57 13.59 -26.21
CA ASP A 433 3.52 14.60 -27.28
C ASP A 433 2.17 14.56 -28.05
N LYS A 434 1.67 13.35 -28.33
CA LYS A 434 0.37 13.14 -28.97
C LYS A 434 -0.78 13.64 -28.09
N PHE A 435 -0.69 13.46 -26.78
CA PHE A 435 -1.64 14.00 -25.81
C PHE A 435 -1.64 15.53 -25.86
N MET A 436 -0.48 16.17 -25.72
CA MET A 436 -0.35 17.62 -25.77
C MET A 436 -0.88 18.21 -27.09
N LYS A 437 -0.62 17.54 -28.22
CA LYS A 437 -1.17 17.95 -29.52
C LYS A 437 -2.70 17.87 -29.55
N LYS A 438 -3.31 16.83 -28.96
CA LYS A 438 -4.77 16.72 -28.83
C LYS A 438 -5.37 17.77 -27.92
N VAL A 439 -4.73 18.03 -26.78
CA VAL A 439 -5.18 19.08 -25.85
C VAL A 439 -5.18 20.44 -26.55
N LYS A 440 -4.09 20.79 -27.22
CA LYS A 440 -3.98 22.06 -27.99
C LYS A 440 -4.99 22.15 -29.15
N GLY A 441 -5.28 21.06 -29.80
CA GLY A 441 -6.22 20.98 -30.95
C GLY A 441 -7.71 20.93 -30.56
N ASN A 442 -8.05 20.85 -29.28
CA ASN A 442 -9.44 20.75 -28.81
C ASN A 442 -9.73 21.80 -27.74
N ALA A 443 -10.56 22.79 -28.06
CA ALA A 443 -10.87 23.91 -27.15
C ALA A 443 -11.43 23.47 -25.78
N LYS A 444 -12.23 22.39 -25.73
CA LYS A 444 -12.78 21.85 -24.48
C LYS A 444 -11.69 21.21 -23.61
N LEU A 445 -10.81 20.38 -24.21
CA LEU A 445 -9.69 19.77 -23.49
C LEU A 445 -8.68 20.84 -23.05
N SER A 446 -8.41 21.84 -23.90
CA SER A 446 -7.52 22.94 -23.55
C SER A 446 -8.04 23.76 -22.37
N SER A 447 -9.35 24.05 -22.35
CA SER A 447 -9.99 24.73 -21.20
C SER A 447 -9.96 23.90 -19.92
N MET A 448 -10.08 22.58 -20.00
CA MET A 448 -9.97 21.69 -18.84
C MET A 448 -8.54 21.61 -18.33
N PHE A 449 -7.57 21.54 -19.23
CA PHE A 449 -6.15 21.47 -18.92
C PHE A 449 -5.61 22.78 -18.32
N SER A 450 -6.08 23.93 -18.81
CA SER A 450 -5.67 25.26 -18.34
C SER A 450 -6.53 25.78 -17.18
N ASN A 451 -6.97 24.91 -16.28
CA ASN A 451 -7.76 25.31 -15.12
C ASN A 451 -6.93 26.18 -14.17
N VAL A 452 -7.47 27.34 -13.80
CA VAL A 452 -6.79 28.32 -12.94
C VAL A 452 -6.52 27.80 -11.52
N TYR A 453 -7.32 26.83 -11.06
CA TYR A 453 -7.22 26.28 -9.70
C TYR A 453 -6.40 25.00 -9.60
N VAL A 454 -5.89 24.51 -10.72
CA VAL A 454 -5.16 23.23 -10.79
C VAL A 454 -3.97 23.37 -11.72
N GLN A 455 -2.80 23.07 -11.21
CA GLN A 455 -1.60 22.99 -12.02
C GLN A 455 -1.50 21.63 -12.70
N ASN A 456 -1.66 21.57 -14.01
CA ASN A 456 -1.53 20.36 -14.79
C ASN A 456 -0.14 20.24 -15.41
N THR A 457 0.55 19.13 -15.13
CA THR A 457 1.89 18.83 -15.63
C THR A 457 1.88 17.50 -16.38
N VAL A 458 2.44 17.47 -17.60
CA VAL A 458 2.55 16.26 -18.41
C VAL A 458 3.98 15.74 -18.37
N LEU A 459 4.12 14.49 -17.97
CA LEU A 459 5.40 13.79 -17.82
C LEU A 459 5.42 12.52 -18.68
N TYR A 460 6.62 12.04 -19.02
CA TYR A 460 6.80 10.74 -19.64
C TYR A 460 7.97 9.99 -18.99
N MET A 461 7.88 8.66 -19.01
CA MET A 461 8.92 7.78 -18.46
C MET A 461 9.99 7.50 -19.52
N MET A 462 11.26 7.61 -19.14
CA MET A 462 12.40 7.21 -19.94
C MET A 462 13.55 6.76 -19.03
N ARG A 463 14.02 5.53 -19.21
CA ARG A 463 15.15 4.96 -18.44
C ARG A 463 14.99 5.05 -16.92
N GLY A 464 13.78 4.77 -16.42
CA GLY A 464 13.47 4.79 -14.98
C GLY A 464 13.36 6.18 -14.35
N ARG A 465 13.16 7.24 -15.16
CA ARG A 465 12.96 8.61 -14.71
C ARG A 465 11.79 9.28 -15.41
N LEU A 466 11.23 10.30 -14.76
CA LEU A 466 10.20 11.15 -15.34
C LEU A 466 10.83 12.39 -15.97
N PHE A 467 10.31 12.74 -17.14
CA PHE A 467 10.74 13.93 -17.89
C PHE A 467 9.52 14.78 -18.23
N PHE A 468 9.68 16.06 -18.12
CA PHE A 468 8.66 17.03 -18.49
C PHE A 468 8.50 17.14 -20.01
N VAL A 469 7.26 17.27 -20.46
CA VAL A 469 6.95 17.60 -21.86
C VAL A 469 6.93 19.11 -22.02
N ASP A 470 8.01 19.67 -22.58
CA ASP A 470 8.06 21.11 -22.86
C ASP A 470 7.00 21.49 -23.89
N ALA A 471 6.13 22.41 -23.47
CA ALA A 471 5.05 22.94 -24.34
C ALA A 471 5.58 23.66 -25.59
N ASN A 472 6.86 24.06 -25.59
CA ASN A 472 7.48 24.78 -26.72
C ASN A 472 8.13 23.88 -27.76
N HIS A 473 8.44 22.60 -27.42
CA HIS A 473 9.05 21.64 -28.37
C HIS A 473 8.02 20.85 -29.20
N ALA A 474 6.73 20.96 -28.91
CA ALA A 474 5.67 20.31 -29.68
C ALA A 474 5.22 21.14 -30.91
N MET A 475 6.04 22.10 -31.36
CA MET A 475 5.80 22.94 -32.55
C MET A 475 6.83 22.70 -33.66
N GLY A 476 7.45 21.52 -33.73
CA GLY A 476 8.30 21.09 -34.83
C GLY A 476 7.65 20.01 -35.66
#